data_31c307dbcfca702cd73b69aea42a5a97
#
_entry.id   31c307dbcfca702cd73b69aea42a5a97
#
_cell.length_a   1.000
_cell.length_b   1.000
_cell.length_c   1.000
_cell.angle_alpha   90.00
_cell.angle_beta   90.00
_cell.angle_gamma   90.00
#
_symmetry.space_group_name_H-M   'P 1'
#
loop_
_entity.id
_entity.type
_entity.pdbx_description
1 polymer ?
#
loop_
_entity_poly.entity_id
_entity_poly.type
_entity_poly.pdbx_seq_one_letter_code
_entity_poly.pdbx_strand_id
1 'polypeptide(L)'
;GLLTGDVSVKPESSCLIMTTEILRSMLYRGADIIKDVEWVVFDEVHYVNDRERGVVWEEVIIMLPKHVGIVMLSATVPNVREFAGWVGKTKRKKVFITGTKKRPVPLEHELYFGGDDPDKDFHLVGEKEQFLPLGYQKALKAKERKDMGVKAALLKDQGLNKQEVKKPNAGRGGGSGAGSRNRTQQREGFVKQSVKTTGSGQSTKTNTGKNQWVELIRTLEKKLFLPMVVFAFSKRKCDLLADGITGVDLTTSKEKHETHIFCEKALSRLSPADRTLPQVTRVRELLSRGLGVHHAGLLPIVK
;
A
#
# COMPACT_ATOMS: atom_id res chain seq x y z
N GLY A 1 -20.87 18.12 -15.22
CA GLY A 1 -21.58 17.66 -14.03
C GLY A 1 -20.86 16.52 -13.33
N LEU A 2 -21.21 16.25 -12.07
CA LEU A 2 -20.63 15.18 -11.26
C LEU A 2 -21.76 14.32 -10.67
N LEU A 3 -21.68 13.00 -10.91
CA LEU A 3 -22.64 12.03 -10.40
C LEU A 3 -21.91 10.90 -9.66
N THR A 4 -22.14 10.82 -8.35
CA THR A 4 -21.64 9.72 -7.51
C THR A 4 -22.79 9.15 -6.68
N GLY A 5 -22.55 8.09 -5.89
CA GLY A 5 -23.56 7.54 -5.00
C GLY A 5 -24.12 8.57 -4.01
N ASP A 6 -23.28 9.51 -3.56
CA ASP A 6 -23.61 10.48 -2.51
C ASP A 6 -23.81 11.91 -3.02
N VAL A 7 -23.38 12.22 -4.26
CA VAL A 7 -23.32 13.60 -4.77
C VAL A 7 -23.87 13.68 -6.19
N SER A 8 -24.76 14.64 -6.43
CA SER A 8 -25.26 14.99 -7.75
C SER A 8 -25.13 16.50 -7.95
N VAL A 9 -24.27 16.91 -8.90
CA VAL A 9 -24.04 18.32 -9.23
C VAL A 9 -24.22 18.51 -10.73
N LYS A 10 -25.15 19.35 -11.12
CA LYS A 10 -25.46 19.70 -12.52
C LYS A 10 -25.58 18.45 -13.42
N PRO A 11 -26.54 17.55 -13.16
CA PRO A 11 -26.69 16.28 -13.88
C PRO A 11 -27.04 16.48 -15.37
N GLU A 12 -27.47 17.66 -15.77
CA GLU A 12 -27.86 18.00 -17.13
C GLU A 12 -26.73 18.63 -17.95
N SER A 13 -25.52 18.56 -17.45
CA SER A 13 -24.35 19.10 -18.16
C SER A 13 -23.98 18.25 -19.37
N SER A 14 -23.47 18.89 -20.41
CA SER A 14 -22.98 18.20 -21.63
C SER A 14 -21.78 17.28 -21.38
N CYS A 15 -21.07 17.48 -20.29
CA CYS A 15 -19.98 16.60 -19.83
C CYS A 15 -20.29 16.15 -18.41
N LEU A 16 -20.40 14.82 -18.22
CA LEU A 16 -20.69 14.19 -16.94
C LEU A 16 -19.53 13.34 -16.49
N ILE A 17 -19.08 13.56 -15.26
CA ILE A 17 -18.11 12.70 -14.58
C ILE A 17 -18.91 11.84 -13.59
N MET A 18 -18.74 10.52 -13.67
CA MET A 18 -19.49 9.59 -12.83
C MET A 18 -18.73 8.32 -12.56
N THR A 19 -19.15 7.57 -11.55
CA THR A 19 -18.61 6.23 -11.32
C THR A 19 -19.24 5.22 -12.29
N THR A 20 -18.54 4.12 -12.58
CA THR A 20 -19.00 3.09 -13.50
C THR A 20 -20.31 2.45 -13.02
N GLU A 21 -20.50 2.34 -11.70
CA GLU A 21 -21.73 1.83 -11.09
C GLU A 21 -22.94 2.72 -11.38
N ILE A 22 -22.77 4.03 -11.41
CA ILE A 22 -23.84 4.97 -11.78
C ILE A 22 -24.21 4.80 -13.25
N LEU A 23 -23.22 4.75 -14.14
CA LEU A 23 -23.46 4.53 -15.57
C LEU A 23 -24.18 3.20 -15.80
N ARG A 24 -23.77 2.12 -15.10
CA ARG A 24 -24.48 0.84 -15.14
C ARG A 24 -25.94 0.99 -14.74
N SER A 25 -26.21 1.66 -13.63
CA SER A 25 -27.59 1.88 -13.15
C SER A 25 -28.43 2.66 -14.17
N MET A 26 -27.86 3.65 -14.83
CA MET A 26 -28.55 4.42 -15.87
C MET A 26 -28.85 3.56 -17.09
N LEU A 27 -27.94 2.70 -17.52
CA LEU A 27 -28.13 1.77 -18.63
C LEU A 27 -29.22 0.76 -18.32
N TYR A 28 -29.26 0.17 -17.13
CA TYR A 28 -30.31 -0.77 -16.72
C TYR A 28 -31.69 -0.12 -16.64
N ARG A 29 -31.76 1.14 -16.21
CA ARG A 29 -33.02 1.90 -16.13
C ARG A 29 -33.48 2.42 -17.48
N GLY A 30 -32.67 2.32 -18.53
CA GLY A 30 -32.98 2.88 -19.84
C GLY A 30 -33.09 4.41 -19.79
N ALA A 31 -32.25 5.08 -19.01
CA ALA A 31 -32.30 6.53 -18.87
C ALA A 31 -32.18 7.25 -20.22
N ASP A 32 -33.07 8.21 -20.49
CA ASP A 32 -33.14 8.90 -21.78
C ASP A 32 -31.84 9.60 -22.17
N ILE A 33 -31.10 10.11 -21.17
CA ILE A 33 -29.81 10.76 -21.39
C ILE A 33 -28.79 9.86 -22.13
N ILE A 34 -28.93 8.54 -22.00
CA ILE A 34 -28.00 7.58 -22.67
C ILE A 34 -28.15 7.65 -24.19
N LYS A 35 -29.35 8.04 -24.70
CA LYS A 35 -29.60 8.18 -26.14
C LYS A 35 -28.79 9.32 -26.76
N ASP A 36 -28.50 10.34 -25.97
CA ASP A 36 -27.81 11.55 -26.40
C ASP A 36 -26.30 11.49 -26.15
N VAL A 37 -25.80 10.40 -25.52
CA VAL A 37 -24.39 10.22 -25.27
C VAL A 37 -23.62 9.90 -26.55
N GLU A 38 -22.68 10.73 -26.93
CA GLU A 38 -21.82 10.50 -28.08
C GLU A 38 -20.55 9.73 -27.70
N TRP A 39 -19.96 10.03 -26.57
CA TRP A 39 -18.69 9.47 -26.12
C TRP A 39 -18.71 9.05 -24.66
N VAL A 40 -18.08 7.92 -24.38
CA VAL A 40 -17.78 7.47 -23.01
C VAL A 40 -16.28 7.28 -22.90
N VAL A 41 -15.67 7.98 -21.95
CA VAL A 41 -14.26 7.83 -21.59
C VAL A 41 -14.17 7.01 -20.31
N PHE A 42 -13.61 5.81 -20.42
CA PHE A 42 -13.30 4.96 -19.29
C PHE A 42 -11.89 5.24 -18.80
N ASP A 43 -11.77 5.77 -17.61
CA ASP A 43 -10.48 5.93 -16.96
C ASP A 43 -10.17 4.73 -16.06
N GLU A 44 -8.89 4.36 -15.94
CA GLU A 44 -8.43 3.23 -15.15
C GLU A 44 -9.06 1.88 -15.55
N VAL A 45 -9.17 1.61 -16.85
CA VAL A 45 -9.81 0.40 -17.40
C VAL A 45 -9.25 -0.91 -16.86
N HIS A 46 -8.05 -0.92 -16.30
CA HIS A 46 -7.49 -2.12 -15.68
C HIS A 46 -8.32 -2.67 -14.52
N TYR A 47 -9.25 -1.90 -13.95
CA TYR A 47 -10.25 -2.39 -12.99
C TYR A 47 -11.19 -3.44 -13.56
N VAL A 48 -11.24 -3.64 -14.87
CA VAL A 48 -11.96 -4.79 -15.47
C VAL A 48 -11.44 -6.14 -14.94
N ASN A 49 -10.19 -6.20 -14.50
CA ASN A 49 -9.59 -7.40 -13.91
C ASN A 49 -9.84 -7.53 -12.39
N ASP A 50 -10.52 -6.58 -11.76
CA ASP A 50 -10.90 -6.67 -10.35
C ASP A 50 -11.98 -7.73 -10.14
N ARG A 51 -11.83 -8.56 -9.10
CA ARG A 51 -12.73 -9.69 -8.83
C ARG A 51 -14.17 -9.26 -8.51
N GLU A 52 -14.33 -8.14 -7.82
CA GLU A 52 -15.64 -7.66 -7.36
C GLU A 52 -16.25 -6.66 -8.34
N ARG A 53 -15.41 -5.76 -8.88
CA ARG A 53 -15.87 -4.64 -9.71
C ARG A 53 -15.76 -4.91 -11.21
N GLY A 54 -14.97 -5.87 -11.65
CA GLY A 54 -14.73 -6.15 -13.07
C GLY A 54 -16.00 -6.41 -13.85
N VAL A 55 -16.95 -7.16 -13.26
CA VAL A 55 -18.26 -7.46 -13.88
C VAL A 55 -19.04 -6.16 -14.21
N VAL A 56 -18.96 -5.15 -13.35
CA VAL A 56 -19.63 -3.86 -13.59
C VAL A 56 -19.10 -3.20 -14.87
N TRP A 57 -17.80 -3.24 -15.09
CA TRP A 57 -17.15 -2.71 -16.28
C TRP A 57 -17.54 -3.48 -17.54
N GLU A 58 -17.55 -4.81 -17.47
CA GLU A 58 -17.96 -5.65 -18.59
C GLU A 58 -19.42 -5.38 -18.99
N GLU A 59 -20.33 -5.35 -18.01
CA GLU A 59 -21.75 -5.06 -18.24
C GLU A 59 -21.95 -3.70 -18.91
N VAL A 60 -21.29 -2.66 -18.41
CA VAL A 60 -21.39 -1.31 -18.99
C VAL A 60 -20.90 -1.31 -20.43
N ILE A 61 -19.73 -1.93 -20.71
CA ILE A 61 -19.22 -2.02 -22.07
C ILE A 61 -20.20 -2.75 -22.97
N ILE A 62 -20.80 -3.85 -22.54
CA ILE A 62 -21.77 -4.62 -23.32
C ILE A 62 -23.04 -3.82 -23.59
N MET A 63 -23.57 -3.13 -22.57
CA MET A 63 -24.88 -2.45 -22.64
C MET A 63 -24.85 -1.11 -23.38
N LEU A 64 -23.71 -0.43 -23.44
CA LEU A 64 -23.60 0.84 -24.16
C LEU A 64 -24.16 0.73 -25.57
N PRO A 65 -24.96 1.69 -26.05
CA PRO A 65 -25.45 1.70 -27.42
C PRO A 65 -24.34 1.68 -28.47
N LYS A 66 -24.61 1.09 -29.64
CA LYS A 66 -23.58 0.95 -30.70
C LYS A 66 -23.08 2.28 -31.25
N HIS A 67 -23.92 3.34 -31.23
CA HIS A 67 -23.52 4.65 -31.72
C HIS A 67 -22.42 5.30 -30.81
N VAL A 68 -22.42 5.00 -29.53
CA VAL A 68 -21.51 5.62 -28.55
C VAL A 68 -20.04 5.32 -28.89
N GLY A 69 -19.24 6.36 -29.03
CA GLY A 69 -17.77 6.26 -29.12
C GLY A 69 -17.19 5.86 -27.76
N ILE A 70 -16.16 5.02 -27.76
CA ILE A 70 -15.52 4.55 -26.53
C ILE A 70 -14.05 4.89 -26.55
N VAL A 71 -13.59 5.58 -25.51
CA VAL A 71 -12.17 5.81 -25.23
C VAL A 71 -11.82 5.11 -23.93
N MET A 72 -10.71 4.40 -23.91
CA MET A 72 -10.26 3.65 -22.74
C MET A 72 -8.84 4.07 -22.36
N LEU A 73 -8.68 4.52 -21.13
CA LEU A 73 -7.41 4.94 -20.54
C LEU A 73 -6.99 3.93 -19.48
N SER A 74 -5.74 3.51 -19.50
CA SER A 74 -5.20 2.55 -18.53
C SER A 74 -3.70 2.71 -18.36
N ALA A 75 -3.21 2.46 -17.16
CA ALA A 75 -1.78 2.40 -16.90
C ALA A 75 -1.15 1.16 -17.54
N THR A 76 -1.60 -0.04 -17.12
CA THR A 76 -1.09 -1.33 -17.65
C THR A 76 -2.23 -2.35 -17.68
N VAL A 77 -2.44 -2.95 -18.85
CA VAL A 77 -3.32 -4.11 -19.01
C VAL A 77 -2.48 -5.24 -19.59
N PRO A 78 -2.31 -6.36 -18.88
CA PRO A 78 -1.45 -7.46 -19.34
C PRO A 78 -1.84 -7.97 -20.73
N ASN A 79 -3.13 -8.16 -21.00
CA ASN A 79 -3.68 -8.73 -22.22
C ASN A 79 -4.40 -7.67 -23.09
N VAL A 80 -3.76 -6.51 -23.30
CA VAL A 80 -4.41 -5.38 -23.99
C VAL A 80 -5.00 -5.73 -25.34
N ARG A 81 -4.32 -6.60 -26.12
CA ARG A 81 -4.79 -7.01 -27.47
C ARG A 81 -6.04 -7.89 -27.40
N GLU A 82 -6.09 -8.83 -26.44
CA GLU A 82 -7.24 -9.72 -26.24
C GLU A 82 -8.44 -8.92 -25.77
N PHE A 83 -8.24 -8.04 -24.81
CA PHE A 83 -9.26 -7.15 -24.29
C PHE A 83 -9.81 -6.22 -25.40
N ALA A 84 -8.94 -5.57 -26.15
CA ALA A 84 -9.34 -4.73 -27.27
C ALA A 84 -10.09 -5.53 -28.36
N GLY A 85 -9.65 -6.76 -28.64
CA GLY A 85 -10.33 -7.67 -29.53
C GLY A 85 -11.75 -8.04 -29.07
N TRP A 86 -11.92 -8.28 -27.77
CA TRP A 86 -13.22 -8.52 -27.16
C TRP A 86 -14.15 -7.31 -27.27
N VAL A 87 -13.67 -6.11 -26.93
CA VAL A 87 -14.41 -4.86 -27.07
C VAL A 87 -14.84 -4.63 -28.54
N GLY A 88 -13.90 -4.80 -29.47
CA GLY A 88 -14.14 -4.63 -30.89
C GLY A 88 -15.21 -5.58 -31.44
N LYS A 89 -15.20 -6.85 -31.03
CA LYS A 89 -16.22 -7.84 -31.37
C LYS A 89 -17.56 -7.48 -30.77
N THR A 90 -17.61 -7.12 -29.49
CA THR A 90 -18.83 -6.78 -28.76
C THR A 90 -19.51 -5.56 -29.37
N LYS A 91 -18.73 -4.53 -29.72
CA LYS A 91 -19.26 -3.28 -30.28
C LYS A 91 -19.32 -3.27 -31.81
N ARG A 92 -18.76 -4.25 -32.48
CA ARG A 92 -18.60 -4.30 -33.94
C ARG A 92 -17.91 -3.06 -34.49
N LYS A 93 -16.87 -2.61 -33.79
CA LYS A 93 -16.06 -1.43 -34.13
C LYS A 93 -14.59 -1.79 -34.19
N LYS A 94 -13.83 -1.06 -35.03
CA LYS A 94 -12.36 -1.13 -34.99
C LYS A 94 -11.87 -0.50 -33.69
N VAL A 95 -10.92 -1.16 -33.03
CA VAL A 95 -10.25 -0.65 -31.84
C VAL A 95 -8.81 -0.36 -32.18
N PHE A 96 -8.36 0.84 -31.87
CA PHE A 96 -6.97 1.27 -32.04
C PHE A 96 -6.28 1.23 -30.68
N ILE A 97 -5.13 0.56 -30.62
CA ILE A 97 -4.32 0.48 -29.40
C ILE A 97 -3.15 1.43 -29.58
N THR A 98 -3.02 2.38 -28.70
CA THR A 98 -1.88 3.29 -28.64
C THR A 98 -1.26 3.27 -27.25
N GLY A 99 0.02 3.48 -27.15
CA GLY A 99 0.71 3.50 -25.86
C GLY A 99 2.17 3.89 -26.00
N THR A 100 2.78 4.22 -24.89
CA THR A 100 4.21 4.51 -24.79
C THR A 100 4.82 3.74 -23.63
N LYS A 101 6.02 3.26 -23.83
CA LYS A 101 6.83 2.66 -22.76
C LYS A 101 7.66 3.69 -21.99
N LYS A 102 7.77 4.90 -22.55
CA LYS A 102 8.54 5.98 -21.93
C LYS A 102 7.71 6.65 -20.83
N ARG A 103 8.17 6.57 -19.60
CA ARG A 103 7.59 7.30 -18.48
C ARG A 103 8.24 8.67 -18.36
N PRO A 104 7.48 9.75 -18.08
CA PRO A 104 8.04 11.07 -17.79
C PRO A 104 8.97 11.03 -16.56
N VAL A 105 8.58 10.26 -15.54
CA VAL A 105 9.38 9.98 -14.35
C VAL A 105 9.64 8.47 -14.33
N PRO A 106 10.91 8.03 -14.28
CA PRO A 106 11.25 6.62 -14.17
C PRO A 106 10.58 5.98 -12.93
N LEU A 107 10.18 4.71 -13.05
CA LEU A 107 9.69 3.93 -11.92
C LEU A 107 10.82 3.01 -11.45
N GLU A 108 11.28 3.25 -10.23
CA GLU A 108 12.28 2.43 -9.57
C GLU A 108 11.64 1.66 -8.42
N HIS A 109 12.06 0.42 -8.24
CA HIS A 109 11.55 -0.45 -7.19
C HIS A 109 12.68 -0.78 -6.22
N GLU A 110 12.53 -0.36 -4.98
CA GLU A 110 13.54 -0.53 -3.96
C GLU A 110 12.98 -1.22 -2.70
N LEU A 111 13.84 -1.88 -1.94
CA LEU A 111 13.53 -2.34 -0.59
C LEU A 111 14.27 -1.48 0.43
N TYR A 112 13.58 -1.15 1.52
CA TYR A 112 14.13 -0.39 2.63
C TYR A 112 13.94 -1.15 3.94
N PHE A 113 15.02 -1.38 4.67
CA PHE A 113 14.98 -2.07 5.96
C PHE A 113 15.34 -1.16 7.15
N GLY A 114 15.72 0.09 6.89
CA GLY A 114 16.21 1.00 7.92
C GLY A 114 17.61 0.62 8.42
N GLY A 115 18.18 1.45 9.31
CA GLY A 115 19.51 1.27 9.88
C GLY A 115 20.60 2.03 9.12
N ASP A 116 21.83 1.93 9.63
CA ASP A 116 23.01 2.58 9.07
C ASP A 116 23.74 1.75 7.99
N ASP A 117 23.01 0.87 7.30
CA ASP A 117 23.59 0.08 6.22
C ASP A 117 23.94 1.03 5.05
N PRO A 118 25.19 1.05 4.59
CA PRO A 118 25.61 1.89 3.47
C PRO A 118 24.87 1.54 2.17
N ASP A 119 24.45 0.29 2.02
CA ASP A 119 23.63 -0.20 0.90
C ASP A 119 22.13 -0.10 1.24
N LYS A 120 21.62 1.12 1.46
CA LYS A 120 20.20 1.32 1.84
C LYS A 120 19.21 1.11 0.70
N ASP A 121 19.69 1.22 -0.52
CA ASP A 121 18.88 1.20 -1.73
C ASP A 121 19.09 -0.15 -2.46
N PHE A 122 18.18 -1.06 -2.21
CA PHE A 122 18.20 -2.37 -2.84
C PHE A 122 17.26 -2.36 -4.04
N HIS A 123 17.79 -2.03 -5.22
CA HIS A 123 17.03 -2.06 -6.47
C HIS A 123 16.57 -3.49 -6.78
N LEU A 124 15.26 -3.64 -6.99
CA LEU A 124 14.65 -4.93 -7.31
C LEU A 124 14.41 -5.13 -8.81
N VAL A 125 14.23 -4.03 -9.54
CA VAL A 125 13.90 -4.07 -10.96
C VAL A 125 14.84 -3.13 -11.70
N GLY A 126 15.46 -3.63 -12.77
CA GLY A 126 16.36 -2.85 -13.63
C GLY A 126 15.61 -2.06 -14.71
N GLU A 127 16.34 -1.25 -15.46
CA GLU A 127 15.82 -0.39 -16.53
C GLU A 127 15.00 -1.11 -17.60
N LYS A 128 15.30 -2.39 -17.84
CA LYS A 128 14.57 -3.24 -18.80
C LYS A 128 13.43 -4.02 -18.16
N GLU A 129 12.91 -3.58 -17.02
CA GLU A 129 11.85 -4.24 -16.27
C GLU A 129 12.19 -5.67 -15.83
N GLN A 130 13.49 -6.06 -15.85
CA GLN A 130 13.92 -7.36 -15.35
C GLN A 130 14.16 -7.33 -13.85
N PHE A 131 13.79 -8.44 -13.18
CA PHE A 131 14.08 -8.64 -11.77
C PHE A 131 15.60 -8.77 -11.54
N LEU A 132 16.11 -8.11 -10.50
CA LEU A 132 17.52 -8.10 -10.12
C LEU A 132 17.78 -9.04 -8.91
N PRO A 133 18.16 -10.31 -9.14
CA PRO A 133 18.37 -11.28 -8.05
C PRO A 133 19.44 -10.83 -7.05
N LEU A 134 20.49 -10.16 -7.54
CA LEU A 134 21.58 -9.65 -6.68
C LEU A 134 21.09 -8.57 -5.70
N GLY A 135 20.22 -7.66 -6.14
CA GLY A 135 19.59 -6.65 -5.30
C GLY A 135 18.76 -7.30 -4.19
N TYR A 136 17.95 -8.28 -4.55
CA TYR A 136 17.15 -9.05 -3.60
C TYR A 136 17.99 -9.82 -2.59
N GLN A 137 19.07 -10.49 -3.02
CA GLN A 137 19.98 -11.20 -2.12
C GLN A 137 20.70 -10.26 -1.15
N LYS A 138 21.15 -9.09 -1.60
CA LYS A 138 21.73 -8.06 -0.74
C LYS A 138 20.70 -7.59 0.31
N ALA A 139 19.45 -7.37 -0.10
CA ALA A 139 18.37 -6.99 0.78
C ALA A 139 18.09 -8.04 1.85
N LEU A 140 18.07 -9.33 1.50
CA LEU A 140 17.92 -10.43 2.47
C LEU A 140 19.05 -10.43 3.52
N LYS A 141 20.30 -10.30 3.08
CA LYS A 141 21.46 -10.24 3.99
C LYS A 141 21.39 -9.02 4.92
N ALA A 142 20.94 -7.87 4.43
CA ALA A 142 20.75 -6.67 5.25
C ALA A 142 19.66 -6.90 6.31
N LYS A 143 18.55 -7.53 5.92
CA LYS A 143 17.48 -7.92 6.86
C LYS A 143 17.99 -8.87 7.95
N GLU A 144 18.71 -9.92 7.58
CA GLU A 144 19.29 -10.88 8.54
C GLU A 144 20.24 -10.21 9.52
N ARG A 145 21.11 -9.29 9.06
CA ARG A 145 21.98 -8.49 9.92
C ARG A 145 21.19 -7.66 10.91
N LYS A 146 20.12 -7.01 10.47
CA LYS A 146 19.23 -6.22 11.34
C LYS A 146 18.55 -7.12 12.38
N ASP A 147 17.99 -8.26 11.97
CA ASP A 147 17.31 -9.21 12.86
C ASP A 147 18.28 -9.78 13.92
N MET A 148 19.53 -10.06 13.55
CA MET A 148 20.58 -10.47 14.49
C MET A 148 20.95 -9.34 15.46
N GLY A 149 21.06 -8.11 14.99
CA GLY A 149 21.32 -6.94 15.83
C GLY A 149 20.21 -6.71 16.86
N VAL A 150 18.95 -6.81 16.45
CA VAL A 150 17.81 -6.72 17.37
C VAL A 150 17.80 -7.84 18.40
N LYS A 151 18.08 -9.09 17.99
CA LYS A 151 18.19 -10.22 18.92
C LYS A 151 19.33 -10.03 19.92
N ALA A 152 20.48 -9.55 19.47
CA ALA A 152 21.63 -9.28 20.34
C ALA A 152 21.33 -8.16 21.35
N ALA A 153 20.61 -7.11 20.93
CA ALA A 153 20.18 -6.02 21.81
C ALA A 153 19.19 -6.51 22.88
N LEU A 154 18.21 -7.32 22.49
CA LEU A 154 17.23 -7.93 23.41
C LEU A 154 17.89 -8.85 24.46
N LEU A 155 18.90 -9.62 24.05
CA LEU A 155 19.64 -10.49 24.99
C LEU A 155 20.49 -9.68 25.98
N LYS A 156 21.01 -8.52 25.58
CA LYS A 156 21.72 -7.59 26.48
C LYS A 156 20.77 -6.96 27.49
N ASP A 157 19.58 -6.58 27.07
CA ASP A 157 18.58 -5.91 27.91
C ASP A 157 17.99 -6.87 28.97
N GLN A 158 17.94 -8.18 28.64
CA GLN A 158 17.49 -9.22 29.57
C GLN A 158 18.55 -9.69 30.59
N GLY A 159 19.71 -9.01 30.67
CA GLY A 159 20.75 -9.31 31.67
C GLY A 159 21.41 -10.66 31.50
N LEU A 160 21.22 -11.35 30.41
CA LEU A 160 21.88 -12.61 30.06
C LEU A 160 23.31 -12.31 29.55
N ASN A 161 24.13 -11.87 30.44
CA ASN A 161 25.56 -11.70 30.18
C ASN A 161 26.21 -13.08 29.94
N LYS A 162 27.05 -13.16 28.90
CA LYS A 162 27.81 -14.32 28.53
C LYS A 162 28.43 -14.95 29.77
N GLN A 163 27.93 -16.09 30.25
CA GLN A 163 28.76 -16.99 31.02
C GLN A 163 29.80 -17.54 30.05
N GLU A 164 31.07 -17.30 30.41
CA GLU A 164 32.24 -17.82 29.75
C GLU A 164 32.08 -19.30 29.47
N VAL A 165 32.08 -19.68 28.20
CA VAL A 165 32.30 -21.07 27.81
C VAL A 165 33.74 -21.41 28.18
N LYS A 166 33.93 -21.97 29.39
CA LYS A 166 35.18 -22.61 29.75
C LYS A 166 35.46 -23.72 28.77
N LYS A 167 36.56 -23.62 28.05
CA LYS A 167 37.09 -24.69 27.20
C LYS A 167 37.24 -25.96 28.06
N PRO A 168 36.79 -27.13 27.62
CA PRO A 168 37.11 -28.36 28.31
C PRO A 168 38.60 -28.67 28.14
N ASN A 169 39.25 -28.78 29.27
CA ASN A 169 40.63 -29.15 29.37
C ASN A 169 40.83 -30.62 28.92
N ALA A 170 41.78 -30.87 28.05
CA ALA A 170 42.15 -32.21 27.57
C ALA A 170 42.77 -33.01 28.70
N GLY A 171 42.03 -33.93 29.27
CA GLY A 171 42.51 -34.92 30.22
C GLY A 171 42.49 -36.33 29.60
N ARG A 172 43.67 -36.89 29.45
CA ARG A 172 43.93 -38.30 29.08
C ARG A 172 43.38 -39.27 30.14
N GLY A 173 42.80 -40.39 29.66
CA GLY A 173 42.53 -41.50 30.52
C GLY A 173 41.70 -42.55 29.82
N GLY A 174 42.30 -43.70 29.51
CA GLY A 174 41.77 -44.80 28.78
C GLY A 174 40.80 -45.68 29.56
N GLY A 175 40.17 -46.65 28.87
CA GLY A 175 39.36 -47.70 29.46
C GLY A 175 38.38 -48.32 28.48
N SER A 176 38.74 -49.46 27.99
CA SER A 176 38.05 -50.47 27.22
C SER A 176 36.65 -50.85 27.75
N GLY A 177 35.74 -51.21 26.85
CA GLY A 177 34.54 -51.96 27.22
C GLY A 177 33.53 -52.14 26.07
N ALA A 178 33.44 -53.32 25.60
CA ALA A 178 32.71 -53.89 24.49
C ALA A 178 31.17 -53.78 24.52
N GLY A 179 30.59 -53.81 23.35
CA GLY A 179 29.42 -54.65 23.05
C GLY A 179 28.03 -53.98 23.06
N SER A 180 27.44 -53.80 21.99
CA SER A 180 26.32 -54.56 21.49
C SER A 180 25.53 -53.85 20.40
N ARG A 181 25.34 -54.54 19.33
CA ARG A 181 24.47 -54.20 18.22
C ARG A 181 23.01 -54.17 18.68
N ASN A 182 22.21 -53.22 18.22
CA ASN A 182 20.93 -53.57 17.66
C ASN A 182 20.39 -52.45 16.71
N ARG A 183 19.98 -52.98 15.63
CA ARG A 183 19.34 -52.37 14.46
C ARG A 183 17.83 -52.30 14.77
N THR A 184 17.14 -51.23 14.48
CA THR A 184 15.80 -51.31 13.84
C THR A 184 15.19 -49.91 13.56
N GLN A 185 14.96 -49.72 12.31
CA GLN A 185 13.80 -49.10 11.63
C GLN A 185 13.21 -47.77 12.07
N GLN A 186 13.19 -46.93 11.06
CA GLN A 186 12.32 -45.80 10.73
C GLN A 186 10.88 -45.92 11.26
N ARG A 187 10.41 -44.82 11.83
CA ARG A 187 9.01 -44.40 11.66
C ARG A 187 8.95 -42.88 11.83
N GLU A 188 8.53 -42.20 10.74
CA GLU A 188 8.08 -40.83 10.73
C GLU A 188 6.87 -40.67 11.66
N GLY A 189 6.96 -39.68 12.55
CA GLY A 189 5.86 -39.31 13.43
C GLY A 189 5.83 -37.79 13.59
N PHE A 190 4.95 -37.13 12.85
CA PHE A 190 4.58 -35.76 13.06
C PHE A 190 4.05 -35.52 14.48
N VAL A 191 4.81 -34.89 15.33
CA VAL A 191 4.33 -34.42 16.64
C VAL A 191 3.96 -32.94 16.52
N LYS A 192 2.64 -32.66 16.46
CA LYS A 192 2.07 -31.36 16.74
C LYS A 192 2.29 -31.04 18.22
N GLN A 193 3.23 -30.19 18.53
CA GLN A 193 3.27 -29.54 19.85
C GLN A 193 2.39 -28.31 19.86
N SER A 194 1.24 -28.42 20.50
CA SER A 194 0.41 -27.31 20.92
C SER A 194 1.07 -26.61 22.10
N VAL A 195 1.65 -25.43 21.86
CA VAL A 195 2.13 -24.57 22.93
C VAL A 195 0.95 -23.79 23.49
N LYS A 196 0.54 -24.13 24.72
CA LYS A 196 -0.34 -23.32 25.54
C LYS A 196 0.40 -22.05 25.95
N THR A 197 0.05 -20.91 25.39
CA THR A 197 0.49 -19.60 25.88
C THR A 197 -0.44 -19.10 26.97
N THR A 198 -0.05 -19.29 28.22
CA THR A 198 -0.51 -18.47 29.34
C THR A 198 0.57 -17.45 29.65
N GLY A 199 0.22 -16.19 29.71
CA GLY A 199 1.10 -15.16 30.26
C GLY A 199 1.15 -13.88 29.48
N SER A 200 0.54 -12.87 30.05
CA SER A 200 0.60 -11.44 29.79
C SER A 200 1.98 -10.95 29.32
N GLY A 201 2.15 -10.76 28.00
CA GLY A 201 3.29 -10.11 27.39
C GLY A 201 2.88 -8.73 26.90
N GLN A 202 3.11 -7.71 27.70
CA GLN A 202 2.98 -6.31 27.31
C GLN A 202 3.85 -5.98 26.11
N SER A 203 3.22 -5.33 25.17
CA SER A 203 3.64 -4.84 23.87
C SER A 203 4.93 -4.02 23.84
N THR A 204 6.07 -4.66 23.67
CA THR A 204 7.31 -4.00 23.24
C THR A 204 7.46 -3.93 21.71
N LYS A 205 6.52 -4.55 20.94
CA LYS A 205 6.55 -4.56 19.48
C LYS A 205 6.13 -3.23 18.82
N THR A 206 5.53 -2.29 19.54
CA THR A 206 4.99 -1.05 18.97
C THR A 206 6.02 0.07 18.81
N ASN A 207 7.06 0.12 19.61
CA ASN A 207 8.05 1.21 19.55
C ASN A 207 9.06 1.06 18.41
N THR A 208 9.47 -0.16 18.07
CA THR A 208 10.45 -0.40 16.99
C THR A 208 9.89 0.00 15.62
N GLY A 209 8.60 -0.25 15.37
CA GLY A 209 7.96 0.13 14.12
C GLY A 209 7.77 1.64 13.94
N LYS A 210 7.48 2.36 15.02
CA LYS A 210 7.30 3.83 14.98
C LYS A 210 8.60 4.55 14.63
N ASN A 211 9.71 4.15 15.20
CA ASN A 211 11.02 4.74 14.92
C ASN A 211 11.45 4.51 13.46
N GLN A 212 11.10 3.37 12.87
CA GLN A 212 11.46 3.05 11.50
C GLN A 212 10.79 3.97 10.47
N TRP A 213 9.53 4.37 10.69
CA TRP A 213 8.84 5.31 9.78
C TRP A 213 9.42 6.72 9.88
N VAL A 214 9.74 7.18 11.08
CA VAL A 214 10.39 8.48 11.28
C VAL A 214 11.76 8.51 10.62
N GLU A 215 12.53 7.42 10.74
CA GLU A 215 13.84 7.27 10.10
C GLU A 215 13.72 7.29 8.57
N LEU A 216 12.74 6.56 8.01
CA LEU A 216 12.46 6.56 6.57
C LEU A 216 12.13 7.96 6.07
N ILE A 217 11.22 8.67 6.75
CA ILE A 217 10.82 10.04 6.36
C ILE A 217 12.05 10.95 6.33
N ARG A 218 12.86 10.94 7.37
CA ARG A 218 14.09 11.75 7.43
C ARG A 218 15.10 11.39 6.34
N THR A 219 15.18 10.12 5.99
CA THR A 219 16.04 9.65 4.90
C THR A 219 15.56 10.18 3.55
N LEU A 220 14.24 10.11 3.29
CA LEU A 220 13.64 10.61 2.05
C LEU A 220 13.68 12.13 1.96
N GLU A 221 13.50 12.83 3.08
CA GLU A 221 13.67 14.28 3.16
C GLU A 221 15.10 14.70 2.76
N LYS A 222 16.12 14.07 3.34
CA LYS A 222 17.54 14.31 2.99
C LYS A 222 17.85 14.03 1.53
N LYS A 223 17.17 13.03 0.93
CA LYS A 223 17.31 12.68 -0.49
C LYS A 223 16.46 13.54 -1.43
N LEU A 224 15.67 14.48 -0.91
CA LEU A 224 14.72 15.31 -1.66
C LEU A 224 13.65 14.46 -2.40
N PHE A 225 13.22 13.35 -1.80
CA PHE A 225 12.20 12.45 -2.34
C PHE A 225 10.80 12.67 -1.71
N LEU A 226 10.60 13.77 -1.02
CA LEU A 226 9.27 14.18 -0.60
C LEU A 226 8.56 14.97 -1.72
N PRO A 227 7.23 14.89 -1.83
CA PRO A 227 6.30 14.19 -0.94
C PRO A 227 6.29 12.67 -1.12
N MET A 228 5.94 11.94 -0.06
CA MET A 228 5.84 10.49 0.00
C MET A 228 4.40 10.05 0.22
N VAL A 229 3.98 8.96 -0.42
CA VAL A 229 2.67 8.31 -0.16
C VAL A 229 2.89 6.91 0.39
N VAL A 230 2.26 6.61 1.53
CA VAL A 230 2.30 5.29 2.16
C VAL A 230 0.97 4.58 1.94
N PHE A 231 0.98 3.46 1.24
CA PHE A 231 -0.18 2.62 1.03
C PHE A 231 -0.30 1.56 2.13
N ALA A 232 -1.39 1.61 2.89
CA ALA A 232 -1.71 0.60 3.91
C ALA A 232 -3.11 0.04 3.64
N PHE A 233 -3.21 -1.27 3.39
CA PHE A 233 -4.45 -1.96 3.02
C PHE A 233 -5.42 -2.16 4.20
N SER A 234 -5.42 -1.24 5.17
CA SER A 234 -6.30 -1.24 6.34
C SER A 234 -6.50 0.17 6.84
N LYS A 235 -7.77 0.60 6.97
CA LYS A 235 -8.15 1.91 7.53
C LYS A 235 -7.50 2.14 8.90
N ARG A 236 -7.66 1.17 9.82
CA ARG A 236 -7.05 1.23 11.15
C ARG A 236 -5.52 1.35 11.11
N LYS A 237 -4.87 0.68 10.15
CA LYS A 237 -3.41 0.75 10.02
C LYS A 237 -2.95 2.11 9.50
N CYS A 238 -3.71 2.74 8.58
CA CYS A 238 -3.45 4.11 8.14
C CYS A 238 -3.46 5.07 9.34
N ASP A 239 -4.51 5.01 10.15
CA ASP A 239 -4.66 5.85 11.34
C ASP A 239 -3.52 5.62 12.34
N LEU A 240 -3.25 4.36 12.70
CA LEU A 240 -2.19 4.02 13.66
C LEU A 240 -0.79 4.45 13.18
N LEU A 241 -0.52 4.38 11.88
CA LEU A 241 0.75 4.83 11.32
C LEU A 241 0.88 6.34 11.41
N ALA A 242 -0.15 7.10 11.02
CA ALA A 242 -0.14 8.55 11.10
C ALA A 242 0.01 9.05 12.54
N ASP A 243 -0.74 8.48 13.48
CA ASP A 243 -0.65 8.81 14.92
C ASP A 243 0.69 8.38 15.52
N GLY A 244 1.32 7.37 14.95
CA GLY A 244 2.64 6.89 15.35
C GLY A 244 3.80 7.80 14.94
N ILE A 245 3.61 8.65 13.93
CA ILE A 245 4.61 9.61 13.47
C ILE A 245 4.57 10.85 14.38
N THR A 246 5.24 10.75 15.52
CA THR A 246 5.36 11.84 16.49
C THR A 246 6.69 12.58 16.30
N GLY A 247 6.68 13.89 16.57
CA GLY A 247 7.91 14.71 16.52
C GLY A 247 8.49 14.95 15.11
N VAL A 248 7.69 14.69 14.07
CA VAL A 248 8.01 15.05 12.68
C VAL A 248 7.15 16.22 12.26
N ASP A 249 7.80 17.25 11.77
CA ASP A 249 7.20 18.45 11.19
C ASP A 249 7.88 18.70 9.85
N LEU A 250 7.14 18.56 8.78
CA LEU A 250 7.62 18.65 7.41
C LEU A 250 7.23 19.98 6.74
N THR A 251 6.59 20.89 7.50
CA THR A 251 6.06 22.12 6.97
C THR A 251 6.88 23.33 7.41
N THR A 252 7.11 24.23 6.49
CA THR A 252 7.64 25.57 6.78
C THR A 252 6.58 26.46 7.42
N SER A 253 6.98 27.56 8.05
CA SER A 253 6.05 28.51 8.65
C SER A 253 5.05 29.09 7.63
N LYS A 254 5.46 29.28 6.37
CA LYS A 254 4.61 29.73 5.28
C LYS A 254 3.55 28.68 4.94
N GLU A 255 3.95 27.43 4.76
CA GLU A 255 3.05 26.30 4.46
C GLU A 255 2.04 26.05 5.59
N LYS A 256 2.45 26.20 6.85
CA LYS A 256 1.53 26.14 8.01
C LYS A 256 0.46 27.22 7.92
N HIS A 257 0.85 28.42 7.58
CA HIS A 257 -0.09 29.53 7.44
C HIS A 257 -1.08 29.29 6.28
N GLU A 258 -0.59 28.85 5.13
CA GLU A 258 -1.42 28.51 3.97
C GLU A 258 -2.39 27.35 4.30
N THR A 259 -1.89 26.30 4.95
CA THR A 259 -2.69 25.15 5.41
C THR A 259 -3.76 25.61 6.40
N HIS A 260 -3.42 26.47 7.34
CA HIS A 260 -4.38 27.02 8.29
C HIS A 260 -5.52 27.76 7.60
N ILE A 261 -5.19 28.69 6.68
CA ILE A 261 -6.20 29.44 5.91
C ILE A 261 -7.10 28.48 5.11
N PHE A 262 -6.50 27.49 4.45
CA PHE A 262 -7.25 26.50 3.70
C PHE A 262 -8.22 25.72 4.58
N CYS A 263 -7.76 25.23 5.73
CA CYS A 263 -8.59 24.52 6.70
C CYS A 263 -9.73 25.38 7.22
N GLU A 264 -9.46 26.62 7.61
CA GLU A 264 -10.50 27.55 8.09
C GLU A 264 -11.57 27.79 7.01
N LYS A 265 -11.15 28.01 5.77
CA LYS A 265 -12.08 28.18 4.64
C LYS A 265 -12.92 26.93 4.37
N ALA A 266 -12.32 25.75 4.44
CA ALA A 266 -13.05 24.49 4.26
C ALA A 266 -14.05 24.27 5.40
N LEU A 267 -13.61 24.45 6.64
CA LEU A 267 -14.42 24.25 7.84
C LEU A 267 -15.48 25.33 8.05
N SER A 268 -15.34 26.53 7.48
CA SER A 268 -16.34 27.61 7.59
C SER A 268 -17.72 27.20 7.09
N ARG A 269 -17.79 26.20 6.21
CA ARG A 269 -19.04 25.64 5.67
C ARG A 269 -19.75 24.67 6.61
N LEU A 270 -19.09 24.26 7.69
CA LEU A 270 -19.64 23.33 8.67
C LEU A 270 -20.33 24.05 9.82
N SER A 271 -21.29 23.35 10.44
CA SER A 271 -21.87 23.81 11.70
C SER A 271 -20.81 23.94 12.80
N PRO A 272 -21.00 24.80 13.81
CA PRO A 272 -20.05 24.89 14.94
C PRO A 272 -19.81 23.55 15.65
N ALA A 273 -20.84 22.71 15.76
CA ALA A 273 -20.74 21.38 16.36
C ALA A 273 -19.85 20.44 15.52
N ASP A 274 -20.00 20.45 14.20
CA ASP A 274 -19.24 19.58 13.30
C ASP A 274 -17.75 19.96 13.23
N ARG A 275 -17.41 21.23 13.43
CA ARG A 275 -16.01 21.71 13.46
C ARG A 275 -15.23 21.12 14.63
N THR A 276 -15.89 20.75 15.70
CA THR A 276 -15.28 20.19 16.92
C THR A 276 -15.21 18.67 16.92
N LEU A 277 -15.67 18.01 15.86
CA LEU A 277 -15.58 16.55 15.76
C LEU A 277 -14.11 16.07 15.90
N PRO A 278 -13.87 15.01 16.67
CA PRO A 278 -12.51 14.51 16.94
C PRO A 278 -11.73 14.21 15.65
N GLN A 279 -12.40 13.70 14.61
CA GLN A 279 -11.78 13.41 13.32
C GLN A 279 -11.32 14.69 12.60
N VAL A 280 -12.11 15.75 12.65
CA VAL A 280 -11.78 17.05 12.06
C VAL A 280 -10.56 17.67 12.76
N THR A 281 -10.58 17.69 14.09
CA THR A 281 -9.48 18.22 14.90
C THR A 281 -8.18 17.45 14.64
N ARG A 282 -8.25 16.12 14.63
CA ARG A 282 -7.11 15.24 14.35
C ARG A 282 -6.50 15.49 12.97
N VAL A 283 -7.34 15.53 11.92
CA VAL A 283 -6.85 15.75 10.54
C VAL A 283 -6.21 17.12 10.41
N ARG A 284 -6.79 18.16 11.03
CA ARG A 284 -6.22 19.50 11.06
C ARG A 284 -4.82 19.53 11.72
N GLU A 285 -4.66 18.83 12.85
CA GLU A 285 -3.36 18.70 13.53
C GLU A 285 -2.32 18.01 12.65
N LEU A 286 -2.68 16.89 12.01
CA LEU A 286 -1.79 16.19 11.09
C LEU A 286 -1.36 17.07 9.90
N LEU A 287 -2.32 17.74 9.27
CA LEU A 287 -2.06 18.62 8.14
C LEU A 287 -1.11 19.78 8.50
N SER A 288 -1.23 20.34 9.71
CA SER A 288 -0.32 21.40 10.18
C SER A 288 1.14 20.96 10.26
N ARG A 289 1.39 19.65 10.35
CA ARG A 289 2.73 19.04 10.36
C ARG A 289 3.15 18.47 9.01
N GLY A 290 2.35 18.67 7.95
CA GLY A 290 2.58 18.12 6.62
C GLY A 290 2.24 16.63 6.48
N LEU A 291 1.39 16.11 7.36
CA LEU A 291 0.93 14.72 7.35
C LEU A 291 -0.53 14.66 6.91
N GLY A 292 -0.84 13.83 5.91
CA GLY A 292 -2.20 13.58 5.45
C GLY A 292 -2.61 12.13 5.63
N VAL A 293 -3.89 11.90 5.87
CA VAL A 293 -4.50 10.55 5.90
C VAL A 293 -5.67 10.53 4.95
N HIS A 294 -5.77 9.49 4.13
CA HIS A 294 -6.92 9.30 3.25
C HIS A 294 -7.36 7.84 3.25
N HIS A 295 -8.63 7.60 3.58
CA HIS A 295 -9.28 6.28 3.47
C HIS A 295 -10.81 6.43 3.50
N ALA A 296 -11.54 5.37 3.14
CA ALA A 296 -13.00 5.40 3.04
C ALA A 296 -13.75 5.65 4.37
N GLY A 297 -13.08 5.52 5.53
CA GLY A 297 -13.68 5.79 6.84
C GLY A 297 -13.62 7.24 7.28
N LEU A 298 -13.03 8.14 6.49
CA LEU A 298 -13.04 9.58 6.79
C LEU A 298 -14.38 10.20 6.42
N LEU A 299 -14.79 11.22 7.18
CA LEU A 299 -15.93 12.05 6.83
C LEU A 299 -15.70 12.72 5.46
N PRO A 300 -16.74 12.86 4.62
CA PRO A 300 -16.58 13.45 3.28
C PRO A 300 -15.91 14.84 3.29
N ILE A 301 -16.17 15.63 4.33
CA ILE A 301 -15.61 16.99 4.44
C ILE A 301 -14.11 17.02 4.73
N VAL A 302 -13.54 15.95 5.29
CA VAL A 302 -12.10 15.86 5.58
C VAL A 302 -11.33 15.00 4.59
N LYS A 303 -12.00 14.44 3.58
CA LYS A 303 -11.41 13.79 2.40
C LYS A 303 -10.91 14.81 1.40
#